data_292f941ca3310f7e4c0b5c0c5e97bd04
#
_entry.id   292f941ca3310f7e4c0b5c0c5e97bd04
#
_cell.length_a   1.000
_cell.length_b   1.000
_cell.length_c   1.000
_cell.angle_alpha   90.00
_cell.angle_beta   90.00
_cell.angle_gamma   90.00
#
_symmetry.space_group_name_H-M   'P 1'
#
loop_
_entity.id
_entity.type
_entity.pdbx_description
1 polymer ?
#
loop_
_entity_poly.entity_id
_entity_poly.type
_entity_poly.pdbx_seq_one_letter_code
_entity_poly.pdbx_strand_id
1 'polypeptide(L)'
;LSGQLDILVNNAGIGVGRAFPNTIEHDYDLTLETNLKGAYFLSQLFSKYMVKNNIAGNILNIESSSSLRYGNTPYVISKWGLHSLTLGLAKTLAPYGIIVNAIAPGPTATPMLNKSKHDTITHQHIPLGRYILPEEIANGAVFMVSNMGKATLGSTLYMTGGAGTLTQDDVAYNFTL
;
A
#
# COMPACT_ATOMS: atom_id res chain seq x y z
N LEU A 1 -14.40 -24.00 3.44
CA LEU A 1 -13.01 -23.75 3.03
C LEU A 1 -12.14 -24.78 3.78
N SER A 2 -11.66 -25.80 3.06
CA SER A 2 -10.77 -26.85 3.59
C SER A 2 -9.31 -26.59 3.19
N GLY A 3 -8.94 -25.34 2.97
CA GLY A 3 -7.64 -24.97 2.45
C GLY A 3 -6.75 -24.29 3.48
N GLN A 4 -5.45 -24.41 3.27
CA GLN A 4 -4.42 -23.66 3.95
C GLN A 4 -4.47 -22.18 3.50
N LEU A 5 -4.19 -21.27 4.42
CA LEU A 5 -4.09 -19.85 4.12
C LEU A 5 -2.61 -19.43 4.11
N ASP A 6 -2.08 -19.18 2.92
CA ASP A 6 -0.67 -18.91 2.71
C ASP A 6 -0.38 -17.42 2.49
N ILE A 7 -1.38 -16.64 2.07
CA ILE A 7 -1.20 -15.24 1.69
C ILE A 7 -2.28 -14.39 2.35
N LEU A 8 -1.86 -13.33 3.03
CA LEU A 8 -2.73 -12.24 3.48
C LEU A 8 -2.43 -10.99 2.67
N VAL A 9 -3.45 -10.39 2.07
CA VAL A 9 -3.34 -9.07 1.43
C VAL A 9 -4.20 -8.06 2.20
N ASN A 10 -3.57 -7.16 2.91
CA ASN A 10 -4.21 -6.04 3.59
C ASN A 10 -4.46 -4.92 2.57
N ASN A 11 -5.57 -5.02 1.84
CA ASN A 11 -5.92 -4.09 0.77
C ASN A 11 -7.00 -3.07 1.16
N ALA A 12 -7.82 -3.37 2.18
CA ALA A 12 -8.87 -2.46 2.60
C ALA A 12 -8.31 -1.07 2.96
N GLY A 13 -8.93 -0.03 2.43
CA GLY A 13 -8.48 1.34 2.69
C GLY A 13 -9.51 2.37 2.23
N ILE A 14 -9.60 3.44 2.99
CA ILE A 14 -10.46 4.59 2.72
C ILE A 14 -9.68 5.88 2.95
N GLY A 15 -10.15 6.96 2.31
CA GLY A 15 -9.67 8.31 2.56
C GLY A 15 -10.88 9.23 2.70
N VAL A 16 -11.33 9.46 3.91
CA VAL A 16 -12.49 10.32 4.21
C VAL A 16 -12.07 11.50 5.08
N GLY A 17 -12.93 12.52 5.10
CA GLY A 17 -12.76 13.69 5.93
C GLY A 17 -11.84 14.76 5.36
N ARG A 18 -11.62 15.78 6.18
CA ARG A 18 -10.83 16.97 5.86
C ARG A 18 -9.44 16.86 6.48
N ALA A 19 -8.51 17.69 6.02
CA ALA A 19 -7.21 17.86 6.64
C ALA A 19 -7.30 18.71 7.93
N PHE A 20 -6.26 18.60 8.78
CA PHE A 20 -6.08 19.52 9.90
C PHE A 20 -6.17 21.00 9.42
N PRO A 21 -6.86 21.91 10.16
CA PRO A 21 -7.46 21.70 11.47
C PRO A 21 -8.95 21.28 11.43
N ASN A 22 -9.48 20.91 10.27
CA ASN A 22 -10.91 20.68 10.08
C ASN A 22 -11.31 19.18 10.06
N THR A 23 -10.42 18.30 10.52
CA THR A 23 -10.72 16.88 10.69
C THR A 23 -11.69 16.69 11.86
N ILE A 24 -12.75 15.91 11.65
CA ILE A 24 -13.64 15.50 12.74
C ILE A 24 -13.22 14.11 13.25
N GLU A 25 -13.47 13.86 14.55
CA GLU A 25 -13.03 12.64 15.24
C GLU A 25 -13.56 11.37 14.54
N HIS A 26 -14.82 11.36 14.16
CA HIS A 26 -15.43 10.23 13.43
C HIS A 26 -14.66 9.85 12.17
N ASP A 27 -14.28 10.81 11.34
CA ASP A 27 -13.54 10.54 10.08
C ASP A 27 -12.10 10.09 10.35
N TYR A 28 -11.50 10.62 11.42
CA TYR A 28 -10.19 10.19 11.91
C TYR A 28 -10.25 8.72 12.32
N ASP A 29 -11.16 8.37 13.23
CA ASP A 29 -11.31 7.01 13.75
C ASP A 29 -11.61 6.01 12.64
N LEU A 30 -12.60 6.31 11.80
CA LEU A 30 -12.98 5.44 10.68
C LEU A 30 -11.79 5.17 9.73
N THR A 31 -10.99 6.19 9.46
CA THR A 31 -9.81 6.06 8.59
C THR A 31 -8.73 5.20 9.24
N LEU A 32 -8.38 5.48 10.50
CA LEU A 32 -7.34 4.72 11.21
C LEU A 32 -7.79 3.28 11.50
N GLU A 33 -9.03 3.08 11.87
CA GLU A 33 -9.59 1.74 12.12
C GLU A 33 -9.55 0.88 10.87
N THR A 34 -9.95 1.43 9.72
CA THR A 34 -9.94 0.68 8.45
C THR A 34 -8.52 0.44 7.96
N ASN A 35 -7.72 1.50 7.83
CA ASN A 35 -6.45 1.44 7.09
C ASN A 35 -5.30 0.84 7.91
N LEU A 36 -5.31 0.99 9.22
CA LEU A 36 -4.20 0.62 10.09
C LEU A 36 -4.59 -0.44 11.12
N LYS A 37 -5.61 -0.20 11.94
CA LYS A 37 -6.04 -1.13 12.99
C LYS A 37 -6.47 -2.47 12.41
N GLY A 38 -7.26 -2.47 11.32
CA GLY A 38 -7.67 -3.69 10.63
C GLY A 38 -6.47 -4.49 10.14
N ALA A 39 -5.54 -3.85 9.43
CA ALA A 39 -4.32 -4.49 8.92
C ALA A 39 -3.45 -5.05 10.07
N TYR A 40 -3.32 -4.32 11.19
CA TYR A 40 -2.55 -4.76 12.35
C TYR A 40 -3.11 -6.05 12.93
N PHE A 41 -4.39 -6.09 13.26
CA PHE A 41 -5.00 -7.25 13.93
C PHE A 41 -5.18 -8.45 13.00
N LEU A 42 -5.47 -8.24 11.70
CA LEU A 42 -5.48 -9.32 10.73
C LEU A 42 -4.08 -9.92 10.57
N SER A 43 -3.04 -9.09 10.46
CA SER A 43 -1.66 -9.58 10.39
C SER A 43 -1.27 -10.37 11.65
N GLN A 44 -1.68 -9.89 12.84
CA GLN A 44 -1.46 -10.62 14.10
C GLN A 44 -2.15 -11.99 14.11
N LEU A 45 -3.40 -12.06 13.65
CA LEU A 45 -4.16 -13.31 13.61
C LEU A 45 -3.54 -14.30 12.60
N PHE A 46 -3.24 -13.82 11.39
CA PHE A 46 -2.66 -14.64 10.33
C PHE A 46 -1.25 -15.13 10.67
N SER A 47 -0.40 -14.27 11.23
CA SER A 47 0.94 -14.70 11.62
C SER A 47 0.92 -15.77 12.72
N LYS A 48 0.02 -15.66 13.70
CA LYS A 48 -0.19 -16.72 14.70
C LYS A 48 -0.65 -18.04 14.07
N TYR A 49 -1.57 -17.96 13.10
CA TYR A 49 -2.02 -19.13 12.37
C TYR A 49 -0.89 -19.76 11.54
N MET A 50 -0.15 -18.95 10.77
CA MET A 50 0.97 -19.42 9.94
C MET A 50 2.06 -20.08 10.78
N VAL A 51 2.48 -19.43 11.87
CA VAL A 51 3.52 -19.98 12.78
C VAL A 51 3.05 -21.30 13.41
N LYS A 52 1.81 -21.35 13.94
CA LYS A 52 1.25 -22.55 14.54
C LYS A 52 1.19 -23.74 13.57
N ASN A 53 0.98 -23.49 12.28
CA ASN A 53 0.83 -24.51 11.26
C ASN A 53 2.11 -24.71 10.41
N ASN A 54 3.24 -24.10 10.78
CA ASN A 54 4.52 -24.16 10.06
C ASN A 54 4.38 -23.72 8.58
N ILE A 55 3.62 -22.66 8.33
CA ILE A 55 3.38 -22.09 7.00
C ILE A 55 4.36 -20.95 6.76
N ALA A 56 5.27 -21.13 5.80
CA ALA A 56 6.14 -20.07 5.27
C ALA A 56 5.37 -19.21 4.26
N GLY A 57 4.48 -18.36 4.76
CA GLY A 57 3.53 -17.61 3.96
C GLY A 57 3.97 -16.16 3.64
N ASN A 58 3.01 -15.37 3.13
CA ASN A 58 3.23 -13.98 2.76
C ASN A 58 2.17 -13.06 3.39
N ILE A 59 2.61 -11.89 3.83
CA ILE A 59 1.74 -10.75 4.18
C ILE A 59 2.10 -9.58 3.25
N LEU A 60 1.13 -9.10 2.49
CA LEU A 60 1.28 -7.97 1.59
C LEU A 60 0.39 -6.81 2.05
N ASN A 61 0.99 -5.68 2.36
CA ASN A 61 0.28 -4.46 2.73
C ASN A 61 0.14 -3.52 1.53
N ILE A 62 -1.06 -3.00 1.28
CA ILE A 62 -1.27 -1.96 0.26
C ILE A 62 -1.18 -0.60 0.94
N GLU A 63 0.00 0.02 0.81
CA GLU A 63 0.34 1.34 1.31
C GLU A 63 -0.17 2.45 0.38
N SER A 64 0.62 3.48 0.19
CA SER A 64 0.35 4.58 -0.74
C SER A 64 1.64 5.36 -1.00
N SER A 65 1.76 5.99 -2.16
CA SER A 65 2.79 7.03 -2.39
C SER A 65 2.70 8.18 -1.37
N SER A 66 1.59 8.31 -0.66
CA SER A 66 1.44 9.25 0.45
C SER A 66 2.37 8.97 1.63
N SER A 67 2.90 7.75 1.78
CA SER A 67 3.94 7.43 2.78
C SER A 67 5.34 7.90 2.37
N LEU A 68 5.51 8.51 1.19
CA LEU A 68 6.76 9.15 0.77
C LEU A 68 6.88 10.62 1.19
N ARG A 69 5.79 11.21 1.66
CA ARG A 69 5.74 12.64 2.00
C ARG A 69 4.99 12.86 3.29
N TYR A 70 5.36 13.91 4.00
CA TYR A 70 4.61 14.37 5.17
C TYR A 70 3.18 14.79 4.78
N GLY A 71 2.27 14.74 5.75
CA GLY A 71 0.89 15.17 5.54
C GLY A 71 0.12 15.29 6.84
N ASN A 72 -0.99 16.00 6.77
CA ASN A 72 -1.82 16.39 7.90
C ASN A 72 -3.25 15.82 7.82
N THR A 73 -3.41 14.70 7.12
CA THR A 73 -4.68 13.98 7.04
C THR A 73 -4.62 12.64 7.75
N PRO A 74 -5.72 12.12 8.31
CA PRO A 74 -5.78 10.77 8.87
C PRO A 74 -5.32 9.70 7.88
N TYR A 75 -5.65 9.87 6.59
CA TYR A 75 -5.21 8.97 5.53
C TYR A 75 -3.68 8.86 5.44
N VAL A 76 -2.98 9.98 5.32
CA VAL A 76 -1.51 9.99 5.23
C VAL A 76 -0.89 9.39 6.49
N ILE A 77 -1.40 9.75 7.67
CA ILE A 77 -0.94 9.19 8.96
C ILE A 77 -1.12 7.68 8.99
N SER A 78 -2.29 7.18 8.55
CA SER A 78 -2.56 5.73 8.51
C SER A 78 -1.61 4.97 7.58
N LYS A 79 -1.27 5.56 6.42
CA LYS A 79 -0.36 4.93 5.44
C LYS A 79 1.09 4.96 5.91
N TRP A 80 1.53 5.99 6.63
CA TRP A 80 2.81 5.99 7.34
C TRP A 80 2.86 4.92 8.43
N GLY A 81 1.79 4.79 9.22
CA GLY A 81 1.66 3.73 10.22
C GLY A 81 1.75 2.33 9.60
N LEU A 82 1.10 2.13 8.46
CA LEU A 82 1.13 0.86 7.74
C LEU A 82 2.54 0.54 7.19
N HIS A 83 3.26 1.55 6.70
CA HIS A 83 4.66 1.40 6.28
C HIS A 83 5.55 0.95 7.45
N SER A 84 5.45 1.61 8.59
CA SER A 84 6.17 1.21 9.81
C SER A 84 5.80 -0.22 10.24
N LEU A 85 4.51 -0.58 10.19
CA LEU A 85 4.03 -1.92 10.50
C LEU A 85 4.64 -2.97 9.56
N THR A 86 4.74 -2.69 8.26
CA THR A 86 5.37 -3.57 7.27
C THR A 86 6.80 -3.94 7.68
N LEU A 87 7.61 -2.94 8.01
CA LEU A 87 9.01 -3.14 8.43
C LEU A 87 9.11 -3.92 9.75
N GLY A 88 8.28 -3.57 10.73
CA GLY A 88 8.24 -4.24 12.03
C GLY A 88 7.86 -5.72 11.91
N LEU A 89 6.81 -6.01 11.14
CA LEU A 89 6.37 -7.39 10.89
C LEU A 89 7.41 -8.18 10.10
N ALA A 90 8.02 -7.60 9.07
CA ALA A 90 9.06 -8.25 8.28
C ALA A 90 10.20 -8.74 9.18
N LYS A 91 10.71 -7.86 10.06
CA LYS A 91 11.76 -8.20 11.02
C LYS A 91 11.31 -9.30 12.00
N THR A 92 10.08 -9.21 12.51
CA THR A 92 9.56 -10.12 13.54
C THR A 92 9.28 -11.51 12.99
N LEU A 93 8.80 -11.61 11.74
CA LEU A 93 8.30 -12.84 11.16
C LEU A 93 9.30 -13.58 10.27
N ALA A 94 10.40 -12.93 9.90
CA ALA A 94 11.48 -13.54 9.10
C ALA A 94 12.00 -14.87 9.69
N PRO A 95 12.22 -15.03 11.02
CA PRO A 95 12.68 -16.30 11.58
C PRO A 95 11.71 -17.47 11.38
N TYR A 96 10.45 -17.18 11.06
CA TYR A 96 9.40 -18.19 10.79
C TYR A 96 9.20 -18.43 9.29
N GLY A 97 10.04 -17.86 8.43
CA GLY A 97 9.91 -17.98 6.98
C GLY A 97 8.75 -17.20 6.37
N ILE A 98 8.09 -16.31 7.15
CA ILE A 98 6.98 -15.49 6.67
C ILE A 98 7.55 -14.21 6.07
N ILE A 99 7.24 -13.97 4.81
CA ILE A 99 7.67 -12.77 4.06
C ILE A 99 6.62 -11.67 4.21
N VAL A 100 7.07 -10.49 4.63
CA VAL A 100 6.18 -9.32 4.73
C VAL A 100 6.74 -8.20 3.86
N ASN A 101 5.91 -7.70 2.95
CA ASN A 101 6.24 -6.63 2.02
C ASN A 101 5.05 -5.70 1.81
N ALA A 102 5.27 -4.64 1.04
CA ALA A 102 4.21 -3.72 0.66
C ALA A 102 4.26 -3.32 -0.82
N ILE A 103 3.13 -2.84 -1.31
CA ILE A 103 3.04 -2.04 -2.52
C ILE A 103 2.55 -0.65 -2.12
N ALA A 104 3.16 0.39 -2.69
CA ALA A 104 2.72 1.77 -2.53
C ALA A 104 2.23 2.31 -3.88
N PRO A 105 0.92 2.20 -4.16
CA PRO A 105 0.34 2.78 -5.35
C PRO A 105 0.42 4.31 -5.33
N GLY A 106 0.62 4.89 -6.50
CA GLY A 106 0.31 6.29 -6.77
C GLY A 106 -1.17 6.49 -7.10
N PRO A 107 -1.53 7.61 -7.73
CA PRO A 107 -2.89 7.85 -8.17
C PRO A 107 -3.37 6.75 -9.12
N THR A 108 -4.29 5.93 -8.64
CA THR A 108 -4.83 4.77 -9.35
C THR A 108 -6.27 5.04 -9.75
N ALA A 109 -6.66 4.66 -10.97
CA ALA A 109 -8.00 4.87 -11.53
C ALA A 109 -9.02 3.97 -10.82
N THR A 110 -9.53 4.42 -9.70
CA THR A 110 -10.48 3.70 -8.84
C THR A 110 -11.63 4.62 -8.42
N PRO A 111 -12.76 4.05 -7.93
CA PRO A 111 -13.86 4.85 -7.36
C PRO A 111 -13.42 5.80 -6.23
N MET A 112 -12.36 5.48 -5.49
CA MET A 112 -11.80 6.37 -4.46
C MET A 112 -11.35 7.73 -5.03
N LEU A 113 -10.93 7.76 -6.31
CA LEU A 113 -10.56 8.97 -7.04
C LEU A 113 -11.65 9.41 -8.03
N ASN A 114 -12.90 8.95 -7.84
CA ASN A 114 -14.03 9.19 -8.74
C ASN A 114 -13.73 8.79 -10.20
N LYS A 115 -13.01 7.68 -10.38
CA LYS A 115 -12.66 7.12 -11.69
C LYS A 115 -13.29 5.77 -11.89
N SER A 116 -13.81 5.55 -13.08
CA SER A 116 -14.34 4.26 -13.56
C SER A 116 -13.47 3.68 -14.67
N LYS A 117 -13.71 2.43 -15.04
CA LYS A 117 -12.98 1.77 -16.14
C LYS A 117 -13.17 2.44 -17.52
N HIS A 118 -14.17 3.31 -17.66
CA HIS A 118 -14.51 3.98 -18.92
C HIS A 118 -14.03 5.42 -18.97
N ASP A 119 -13.44 5.94 -17.89
CA ASP A 119 -12.97 7.32 -17.83
C ASP A 119 -11.61 7.47 -18.49
N THR A 120 -11.34 8.69 -18.99
CA THR A 120 -10.01 9.06 -19.46
C THR A 120 -9.01 8.95 -18.29
N ILE A 121 -7.99 8.13 -18.48
CA ILE A 121 -6.93 7.92 -17.49
C ILE A 121 -5.75 8.92 -17.62
N THR A 122 -5.73 9.75 -18.67
CA THR A 122 -4.69 10.77 -18.86
C THR A 122 -4.65 11.74 -17.68
N HIS A 123 -3.44 12.07 -17.21
CA HIS A 123 -3.24 12.99 -16.09
C HIS A 123 -1.88 13.69 -16.18
N GLN A 124 -1.90 15.00 -16.47
CA GLN A 124 -0.73 15.81 -16.79
C GLN A 124 0.29 15.97 -15.64
N HIS A 125 -0.15 15.81 -14.37
CA HIS A 125 0.73 15.95 -13.21
C HIS A 125 1.31 14.61 -12.71
N ILE A 126 1.04 13.52 -13.41
CA ILE A 126 1.71 12.23 -13.16
C ILE A 126 2.79 12.11 -14.24
N PRO A 127 4.07 11.91 -13.88
CA PRO A 127 5.15 11.81 -14.88
C PRO A 127 4.91 10.77 -15.98
N LEU A 128 4.24 9.65 -15.65
CA LEU A 128 3.80 8.64 -16.64
C LEU A 128 2.70 9.17 -17.59
N GLY A 129 2.16 10.36 -17.36
CA GLY A 129 1.09 10.96 -18.18
C GLY A 129 -0.32 10.42 -17.92
N ARG A 130 -0.48 9.45 -17.01
CA ARG A 130 -1.77 8.81 -16.74
C ARG A 130 -1.89 8.25 -15.31
N TYR A 131 -3.10 7.98 -14.90
CA TYR A 131 -3.37 7.17 -13.72
C TYR A 131 -2.81 5.75 -13.90
N ILE A 132 -2.43 5.12 -12.78
CA ILE A 132 -2.14 3.69 -12.71
C ILE A 132 -3.46 2.92 -12.82
N LEU A 133 -3.43 1.76 -13.44
CA LEU A 133 -4.59 0.88 -13.50
C LEU A 133 -4.59 -0.10 -12.32
N PRO A 134 -5.75 -0.46 -11.77
CA PRO A 134 -5.85 -1.48 -10.71
C PRO A 134 -5.19 -2.80 -11.08
N GLU A 135 -5.29 -3.20 -12.35
CA GLU A 135 -4.68 -4.43 -12.88
C GLU A 135 -3.14 -4.38 -12.84
N GLU A 136 -2.54 -3.20 -13.02
CA GLU A 136 -1.09 -3.04 -12.89
C GLU A 136 -0.65 -3.26 -11.44
N ILE A 137 -1.41 -2.72 -10.47
CA ILE A 137 -1.15 -2.96 -9.03
C ILE A 137 -1.32 -4.44 -8.69
N ALA A 138 -2.36 -5.09 -9.23
CA ALA A 138 -2.59 -6.52 -9.02
C ALA A 138 -1.44 -7.38 -9.56
N ASN A 139 -0.89 -7.04 -10.73
CA ASN A 139 0.30 -7.72 -11.28
C ASN A 139 1.52 -7.57 -10.36
N GLY A 140 1.74 -6.38 -9.80
CA GLY A 140 2.75 -6.15 -8.77
C GLY A 140 2.53 -7.00 -7.52
N ALA A 141 1.27 -7.14 -7.09
CA ALA A 141 0.92 -7.98 -5.95
C ALA A 141 1.24 -9.46 -6.21
N VAL A 142 0.88 -9.98 -7.39
CA VAL A 142 1.24 -11.35 -7.80
C VAL A 142 2.76 -11.55 -7.78
N PHE A 143 3.54 -10.60 -8.32
CA PHE A 143 4.98 -10.66 -8.24
C PHE A 143 5.47 -10.76 -6.80
N MET A 144 5.02 -9.85 -5.91
CA MET A 144 5.50 -9.74 -4.53
C MET A 144 5.19 -10.98 -3.67
N VAL A 145 4.08 -11.68 -3.95
CA VAL A 145 3.69 -12.87 -3.17
C VAL A 145 4.06 -14.21 -3.83
N SER A 146 4.64 -14.16 -5.03
CA SER A 146 5.07 -15.36 -5.76
C SER A 146 6.52 -15.73 -5.48
N ASN A 147 6.95 -16.83 -6.08
CA ASN A 147 8.36 -17.27 -6.04
C ASN A 147 9.34 -16.23 -6.62
N MET A 148 8.88 -15.36 -7.53
CA MET A 148 9.70 -14.29 -8.11
C MET A 148 10.07 -13.21 -7.09
N GLY A 149 9.20 -12.96 -6.11
CA GLY A 149 9.41 -11.97 -5.06
C GLY A 149 10.11 -12.49 -3.81
N LYS A 150 10.53 -13.75 -3.75
CA LYS A 150 11.08 -14.39 -2.53
C LYS A 150 12.31 -13.71 -1.91
N ALA A 151 13.07 -12.97 -2.71
CA ALA A 151 14.23 -12.24 -2.20
C ALA A 151 13.87 -10.88 -1.59
N THR A 152 12.61 -10.47 -1.67
CA THR A 152 12.14 -9.21 -1.09
C THR A 152 11.61 -9.46 0.33
N LEU A 153 12.09 -8.68 1.30
CA LEU A 153 11.65 -8.72 2.69
C LEU A 153 11.68 -7.32 3.28
N GLY A 154 10.55 -6.88 3.84
CA GLY A 154 10.40 -5.52 4.34
C GLY A 154 10.50 -4.45 3.23
N SER A 155 10.25 -4.85 1.99
CA SER A 155 10.39 -3.98 0.83
C SER A 155 9.04 -3.37 0.44
N THR A 156 9.07 -2.12 -0.01
CA THR A 156 7.91 -1.46 -0.60
C THR A 156 8.13 -1.26 -2.08
N LEU A 157 7.28 -1.87 -2.90
CA LEU A 157 7.27 -1.67 -4.35
C LEU A 157 6.46 -0.40 -4.68
N TYR A 158 7.14 0.65 -5.08
CA TYR A 158 6.50 1.92 -5.45
C TYR A 158 5.98 1.86 -6.89
N MET A 159 4.66 1.76 -7.05
CA MET A 159 3.98 1.75 -8.35
C MET A 159 3.22 3.05 -8.53
N THR A 160 3.97 4.14 -8.74
CA THR A 160 3.42 5.50 -8.60
C THR A 160 3.27 6.25 -9.93
N GLY A 161 3.80 5.70 -11.03
CA GLY A 161 3.93 6.45 -12.29
C GLY A 161 4.84 7.68 -12.16
N GLY A 162 5.68 7.72 -11.13
CA GLY A 162 6.55 8.84 -10.79
C GLY A 162 5.93 9.84 -9.81
N ALA A 163 4.63 9.74 -9.51
CA ALA A 163 3.99 10.64 -8.56
C ALA A 163 4.51 10.41 -7.13
N GLY A 164 5.00 11.46 -6.49
CA GLY A 164 5.60 11.40 -5.14
C GLY A 164 7.03 10.85 -5.10
N THR A 165 7.53 10.24 -6.18
CA THR A 165 8.92 9.80 -6.31
C THR A 165 9.75 10.76 -7.18
N LEU A 166 9.17 11.26 -8.25
CA LEU A 166 9.83 12.19 -9.20
C LEU A 166 9.27 13.59 -9.16
N THR A 167 8.21 13.83 -8.39
CA THR A 167 7.54 15.15 -8.30
C THR A 167 7.76 15.81 -6.95
N GLN A 168 8.91 15.57 -6.31
CA GLN A 168 9.25 16.17 -5.01
C GLN A 168 10.02 17.48 -5.13
N ASP A 169 10.55 17.78 -6.29
CA ASP A 169 11.25 19.03 -6.59
C ASP A 169 10.58 19.76 -7.76
N ASP A 170 10.84 21.06 -7.84
CA ASP A 170 10.32 21.92 -8.91
C ASP A 170 11.32 22.03 -10.09
N VAL A 171 12.33 21.16 -10.12
CA VAL A 171 13.38 21.19 -11.17
C VAL A 171 12.91 20.40 -12.39
N ALA A 172 12.87 21.06 -13.53
CA ALA A 172 12.60 20.43 -14.81
C ALA A 172 13.90 19.85 -15.41
N TYR A 173 13.90 18.55 -15.64
CA TYR A 173 14.99 17.86 -16.35
C TYR A 173 14.58 17.68 -17.82
N ASN A 174 15.21 18.42 -18.70
CA ASN A 174 14.91 18.37 -20.12
C ASN A 174 15.93 17.51 -20.86
N PHE A 175 15.45 16.58 -21.67
CA PHE A 175 16.26 15.85 -22.62
C PHE A 175 16.00 16.41 -24.02
N THR A 176 17.05 16.97 -24.62
CA THR A 176 17.03 17.45 -26.03
C THR A 176 17.88 16.54 -26.88
N LEU A 177 17.30 16.08 -28.01
CA LEU A 177 18.01 15.34 -29.06
C LEU A 177 18.76 16.30 -29.96
#